data_b2df2c1e3f3516a235ca4f84e7eb69e9
#
_entry.id   b2df2c1e3f3516a235ca4f84e7eb69e9
#
_cell.length_a   1.000
_cell.length_b   1.000
_cell.length_c   1.000
_cell.angle_alpha   90.00
_cell.angle_beta   90.00
_cell.angle_gamma   90.00
#
_symmetry.space_group_name_H-M   'P 1'
#
loop_
_entity.id
_entity.type
_entity.pdbx_description
1 polymer ?
#
loop_
_entity_poly.entity_id
_entity_poly.type
_entity_poly.pdbx_seq_one_letter_code
_entity_poly.pdbx_strand_id
1 'polypeptide(L)'
;INVYDMQGNRKRAHVLQKKEIVLQLSDFLYNKEAAYLYKEVFMSKYTDYNFRETTKTFINLEGFKEPTPIQQAVIPLACKGRNIIGISDTGTGKTHSFLIPIMERVDSSLSVIQAVITAPTRELALQIYNRCEKMSEADPKLRIRLITGGMEKSRMNEQLKVQPHIVVGTPGRIKDLFLQEQTLRVDTADIMVVDEADMTLEFGFLEDVDAIAGKMKKNLQMMSFSATIPVALQQFLKKYMDNPSTVHIQEQSDFHPKIEHVLIPCQEKSYEEKLMELLATFTPYVCLIFANTRTQAASVAGMMRDAGYGIIELHGDLTPRERTKAMKDLVNIQKSYVVATDIAARGIDIEGISHVISLGFPKELDYYIHRSGRTGRAGRDGICYALYKKQDDAMIRSLEVKGVGFKHRNLQKRHLE
;
A
#
# COMPACT_ATOMS: atom_id res chain seq x y z
N ILE A 1 23.68 9.88 -13.27
CA ILE A 1 24.26 9.05 -12.17
C ILE A 1 25.75 9.32 -12.14
N ASN A 2 26.27 9.77 -11.00
CA ASN A 2 27.69 9.93 -10.82
C ASN A 2 28.30 8.57 -10.43
N VAL A 3 29.10 7.99 -11.29
CA VAL A 3 29.84 6.76 -11.01
C VAL A 3 31.31 7.15 -10.72
N TYR A 4 31.84 6.68 -9.60
CA TYR A 4 33.22 6.88 -9.22
C TYR A 4 33.99 5.57 -9.40
N ASP A 5 35.23 5.64 -9.89
CA ASP A 5 36.11 4.46 -9.96
C ASP A 5 36.77 4.18 -8.60
N MET A 6 37.48 3.07 -8.50
CA MET A 6 38.16 2.60 -7.28
C MET A 6 39.22 3.60 -6.75
N GLN A 7 39.54 4.67 -7.48
CA GLN A 7 40.48 5.73 -7.11
C GLN A 7 39.76 7.04 -6.80
N GLY A 8 38.41 7.06 -6.78
CA GLY A 8 37.59 8.24 -6.46
C GLY A 8 37.40 9.22 -7.62
N ASN A 9 37.75 8.87 -8.86
CA ASN A 9 37.61 9.74 -10.01
C ASN A 9 36.20 9.65 -10.62
N ARG A 10 35.63 10.81 -10.90
CA ARG A 10 34.26 10.95 -11.47
C ARG A 10 34.27 10.57 -12.95
N LYS A 11 33.58 9.50 -13.34
CA LYS A 11 33.28 9.17 -14.74
C LYS A 11 31.90 9.68 -15.13
N ARG A 12 31.79 10.48 -16.20
CA ARG A 12 30.54 10.89 -16.81
C ARG A 12 29.97 9.71 -17.60
N ALA A 13 28.86 9.13 -17.11
CA ALA A 13 27.99 8.31 -17.94
C ALA A 13 26.99 9.24 -18.66
N HIS A 14 26.88 9.15 -19.99
CA HIS A 14 25.84 9.84 -20.75
C HIS A 14 24.49 9.25 -20.36
N VAL A 15 23.67 10.06 -19.69
CA VAL A 15 22.32 9.71 -19.24
C VAL A 15 21.35 10.08 -20.35
N LEU A 16 20.66 9.09 -20.88
CA LEU A 16 19.43 9.30 -21.65
C LEU A 16 18.34 9.73 -20.66
N GLN A 17 17.69 10.85 -20.97
CA GLN A 17 16.56 11.41 -20.22
C GLN A 17 15.39 10.41 -20.14
N LYS A 18 15.27 9.66 -19.05
CA LYS A 18 14.01 9.05 -18.58
C LYS A 18 14.18 8.69 -17.11
N LYS A 19 13.30 9.28 -16.25
CA LYS A 19 13.00 9.03 -14.84
C LYS A 19 14.13 8.34 -14.03
N GLU A 20 14.84 9.12 -13.22
CA GLU A 20 15.93 8.63 -12.37
C GLU A 20 15.40 7.63 -11.33
N ILE A 21 15.76 6.37 -11.52
CA ILE A 21 15.64 5.34 -10.50
C ILE A 21 16.88 5.46 -9.63
N VAL A 22 16.74 5.98 -8.40
CA VAL A 22 17.83 5.96 -7.42
C VAL A 22 17.81 4.61 -6.72
N LEU A 23 18.63 3.69 -7.19
CA LEU A 23 18.96 2.48 -6.48
C LEU A 23 20.06 2.83 -5.46
N GLN A 24 19.70 3.09 -4.22
CA GLN A 24 20.67 3.07 -3.12
C GLN A 24 20.96 1.60 -2.77
N LEU A 25 21.91 1.02 -3.48
CA LEU A 25 22.56 -0.21 -3.06
C LEU A 25 23.61 0.18 -2.02
N SER A 26 23.22 0.39 -0.77
CA SER A 26 24.17 0.49 0.31
C SER A 26 24.94 -0.83 0.40
N ASP A 27 26.26 -0.76 0.20
CA ASP A 27 27.28 -1.80 0.34
C ASP A 27 27.48 -2.82 -0.79
N PHE A 28 26.89 -2.66 -1.99
CA PHE A 28 27.02 -3.66 -3.07
C PHE A 28 27.95 -3.26 -4.24
N LEU A 29 28.61 -2.11 -4.21
CA LEU A 29 29.45 -1.63 -5.33
C LEU A 29 30.85 -2.26 -5.44
N TYR A 30 31.14 -3.34 -4.73
CA TYR A 30 32.46 -3.98 -4.76
C TYR A 30 32.55 -5.32 -5.51
N ASN A 31 31.49 -5.82 -6.17
CA ASN A 31 31.54 -7.13 -6.81
C ASN A 31 31.10 -7.11 -8.29
N LYS A 32 31.77 -7.93 -9.13
CA LYS A 32 31.43 -8.14 -10.55
C LYS A 32 29.96 -8.56 -10.78
N GLU A 33 29.28 -9.08 -9.77
CA GLU A 33 27.86 -9.38 -9.77
C GLU A 33 26.96 -8.15 -9.89
N ALA A 34 27.40 -6.98 -9.41
CA ALA A 34 26.64 -5.72 -9.53
C ALA A 34 26.49 -5.28 -11.00
N ALA A 35 27.48 -5.52 -11.84
CA ALA A 35 27.40 -5.20 -13.28
C ALA A 35 26.47 -6.18 -14.04
N TYR A 36 26.34 -7.42 -13.57
CA TYR A 36 25.40 -8.41 -14.12
C TYR A 36 23.96 -8.08 -13.71
N LEU A 37 23.75 -7.69 -12.45
CA LEU A 37 22.46 -7.18 -11.93
C LEU A 37 22.01 -5.91 -12.68
N TYR A 38 22.93 -5.03 -13.07
CA TYR A 38 22.63 -3.82 -13.84
C TYR A 38 22.04 -4.12 -15.23
N LYS A 39 22.45 -5.21 -15.86
CA LYS A 39 21.95 -5.63 -17.18
C LYS A 39 20.59 -6.34 -17.10
N GLU A 40 20.29 -7.02 -15.99
CA GLU A 40 19.00 -7.67 -15.73
C GLU A 40 17.91 -6.71 -15.19
N VAL A 41 18.29 -5.60 -14.57
CA VAL A 41 17.37 -4.60 -13.99
C VAL A 41 16.65 -3.75 -15.05
N PHE A 42 17.08 -3.79 -16.33
CA PHE A 42 16.46 -3.03 -17.42
C PHE A 42 15.58 -3.87 -18.37
N MET A 43 14.91 -4.91 -17.85
CA MET A 43 13.87 -5.56 -18.62
C MET A 43 12.66 -4.63 -18.75
N SER A 44 12.52 -4.00 -19.92
CA SER A 44 11.50 -2.99 -20.17
C SER A 44 10.10 -3.57 -20.39
N LYS A 45 10.04 -4.87 -20.73
CA LYS A 45 8.78 -5.58 -21.02
C LYS A 45 8.73 -6.90 -20.28
N TYR A 46 7.51 -7.36 -19.96
CA TYR A 46 7.32 -8.68 -19.36
C TYR A 46 7.74 -9.83 -20.28
N THR A 47 7.78 -9.63 -21.59
CA THR A 47 8.27 -10.59 -22.56
C THR A 47 9.78 -10.85 -22.47
N ASP A 48 10.52 -9.95 -21.82
CA ASP A 48 11.97 -10.10 -21.66
C ASP A 48 12.33 -11.09 -20.52
N TYR A 49 11.32 -11.46 -19.70
CA TYR A 49 11.48 -12.42 -18.62
C TYR A 49 11.17 -13.84 -19.12
N ASN A 50 12.00 -14.80 -18.72
CA ASN A 50 11.77 -16.22 -19.03
C ASN A 50 10.84 -16.87 -18.00
N PHE A 51 9.57 -16.41 -17.95
CA PHE A 51 8.55 -16.95 -17.06
C PHE A 51 7.93 -18.23 -17.57
N ARG A 52 7.39 -19.06 -16.63
CA ARG A 52 6.53 -20.21 -16.96
C ARG A 52 5.24 -19.73 -17.65
N GLU A 53 4.60 -20.64 -18.41
CA GLU A 53 3.37 -20.29 -19.14
C GLU A 53 2.23 -19.82 -18.23
N THR A 54 2.08 -20.41 -17.04
CA THR A 54 1.09 -19.98 -16.05
C THR A 54 1.34 -18.53 -15.58
N THR A 55 2.59 -18.14 -15.36
CA THR A 55 2.97 -16.75 -14.99
C THR A 55 2.72 -15.78 -16.14
N LYS A 56 3.04 -16.16 -17.39
CA LYS A 56 2.73 -15.34 -18.57
C LYS A 56 1.22 -15.15 -18.75
N THR A 57 0.45 -16.22 -18.54
CA THR A 57 -1.02 -16.16 -18.58
C THR A 57 -1.56 -15.22 -17.52
N PHE A 58 -1.06 -15.30 -16.29
CA PHE A 58 -1.44 -14.38 -15.21
C PHE A 58 -1.17 -12.91 -15.56
N ILE A 59 0.03 -12.59 -16.07
CA ILE A 59 0.41 -11.24 -16.49
C ILE A 59 -0.52 -10.73 -17.61
N ASN A 60 -0.86 -11.59 -18.57
CA ASN A 60 -1.78 -11.24 -19.67
C ASN A 60 -3.22 -10.99 -19.17
N LEU A 61 -3.72 -11.78 -18.20
CA LEU A 61 -5.03 -11.58 -17.57
C LEU A 61 -5.09 -10.26 -16.80
N GLU A 62 -3.96 -9.79 -16.22
CA GLU A 62 -3.84 -8.47 -15.62
C GLU A 62 -3.81 -7.33 -16.65
N GLY A 63 -3.58 -7.64 -17.93
CA GLY A 63 -3.47 -6.64 -19.00
C GLY A 63 -2.17 -5.83 -18.96
N PHE A 64 -1.15 -6.32 -18.26
CA PHE A 64 0.11 -5.62 -18.11
C PHE A 64 0.99 -5.73 -19.36
N LYS A 65 1.49 -4.59 -19.84
CA LYS A 65 2.41 -4.52 -20.98
C LYS A 65 3.86 -4.36 -20.54
N GLU A 66 4.07 -3.46 -19.60
CA GLU A 66 5.39 -3.10 -19.09
C GLU A 66 5.40 -3.12 -17.56
N PRO A 67 6.48 -3.64 -16.93
CA PRO A 67 6.61 -3.62 -15.49
C PRO A 67 6.88 -2.20 -14.98
N THR A 68 6.31 -1.86 -13.82
CA THR A 68 6.60 -0.61 -13.12
C THR A 68 8.03 -0.62 -12.57
N PRO A 69 8.61 0.56 -12.20
CA PRO A 69 9.98 0.62 -11.67
C PRO A 69 10.24 -0.33 -10.50
N ILE A 70 9.30 -0.45 -9.54
CA ILE A 70 9.45 -1.38 -8.40
C ILE A 70 9.42 -2.84 -8.87
N GLN A 71 8.57 -3.17 -9.85
CA GLN A 71 8.47 -4.50 -10.42
C GLN A 71 9.73 -4.88 -11.19
N GLN A 72 10.30 -3.97 -11.98
CA GLN A 72 11.56 -4.17 -12.69
C GLN A 72 12.71 -4.53 -11.74
N ALA A 73 12.78 -3.83 -10.61
CA ALA A 73 13.85 -4.04 -9.64
C ALA A 73 13.64 -5.28 -8.75
N VAL A 74 12.40 -5.57 -8.36
CA VAL A 74 12.09 -6.63 -7.38
C VAL A 74 11.95 -8.00 -8.03
N ILE A 75 11.21 -8.11 -9.15
CA ILE A 75 10.84 -9.42 -9.73
C ILE A 75 12.05 -10.31 -10.02
N PRO A 76 13.13 -9.84 -10.68
CA PRO A 76 14.28 -10.69 -10.98
C PRO A 76 14.97 -11.23 -9.72
N LEU A 77 15.02 -10.44 -8.66
CA LEU A 77 15.64 -10.80 -7.39
C LEU A 77 14.76 -11.79 -6.62
N ALA A 78 13.45 -11.51 -6.56
CA ALA A 78 12.50 -12.34 -5.85
C ALA A 78 12.33 -13.73 -6.49
N CYS A 79 12.34 -13.83 -7.83
CA CYS A 79 12.34 -15.11 -8.54
C CYS A 79 13.58 -15.96 -8.23
N LYS A 80 14.74 -15.33 -7.93
CA LYS A 80 15.96 -16.01 -7.49
C LYS A 80 15.96 -16.39 -6.00
N GLY A 81 14.85 -16.17 -5.27
CA GLY A 81 14.73 -16.50 -3.84
C GLY A 81 15.42 -15.51 -2.90
N ARG A 82 15.80 -14.31 -3.36
CA ARG A 82 16.41 -13.28 -2.51
C ARG A 82 15.40 -12.69 -1.54
N ASN A 83 15.84 -12.39 -0.33
CA ASN A 83 15.07 -11.56 0.61
C ASN A 83 14.98 -10.13 0.08
N ILE A 84 13.80 -9.51 0.17
CA ILE A 84 13.53 -8.20 -0.42
C ILE A 84 13.00 -7.24 0.65
N ILE A 85 13.56 -6.03 0.68
CA ILE A 85 12.97 -4.88 1.35
C ILE A 85 12.61 -3.87 0.25
N GLY A 86 11.32 -3.80 -0.09
CA GLY A 86 10.78 -2.88 -1.09
C GLY A 86 10.21 -1.63 -0.44
N ILE A 87 10.82 -0.48 -0.71
CA ILE A 87 10.39 0.83 -0.18
C ILE A 87 9.84 1.64 -1.35
N SER A 88 8.56 1.91 -1.34
CA SER A 88 7.90 2.78 -2.32
C SER A 88 6.50 3.17 -1.87
N ASP A 89 5.98 4.25 -2.42
CA ASP A 89 4.63 4.74 -2.16
C ASP A 89 3.53 3.74 -2.57
N THR A 90 2.32 3.98 -2.09
CA THR A 90 1.14 3.21 -2.50
C THR A 90 0.79 3.50 -3.96
N GLY A 91 0.34 2.46 -4.70
CA GLY A 91 -0.03 2.61 -6.12
C GLY A 91 1.13 2.47 -7.12
N THR A 92 2.36 2.20 -6.67
CA THR A 92 3.55 2.00 -7.53
C THR A 92 3.64 0.61 -8.16
N GLY A 93 2.75 -0.32 -7.78
CA GLY A 93 2.74 -1.69 -8.29
C GLY A 93 3.39 -2.72 -7.35
N LYS A 94 3.60 -2.40 -6.06
CA LYS A 94 4.16 -3.31 -5.04
C LYS A 94 3.52 -4.70 -5.04
N THR A 95 2.19 -4.77 -5.09
CA THR A 95 1.47 -6.04 -5.01
C THR A 95 1.92 -7.05 -6.06
N HIS A 96 2.04 -6.63 -7.32
CA HIS A 96 2.49 -7.52 -8.38
C HIS A 96 4.00 -7.78 -8.36
N SER A 97 4.79 -6.95 -7.65
CA SER A 97 6.21 -7.22 -7.41
C SER A 97 6.44 -8.50 -6.60
N PHE A 98 5.48 -8.91 -5.75
CA PHE A 98 5.55 -10.19 -5.05
C PHE A 98 4.62 -11.27 -5.61
N LEU A 99 3.45 -10.94 -6.17
CA LEU A 99 2.55 -11.94 -6.73
C LEU A 99 3.14 -12.65 -7.96
N ILE A 100 3.83 -11.93 -8.85
CA ILE A 100 4.47 -12.52 -10.03
C ILE A 100 5.58 -13.52 -9.62
N PRO A 101 6.53 -13.21 -8.73
CA PRO A 101 7.49 -14.19 -8.24
C PRO A 101 6.86 -15.37 -7.49
N ILE A 102 5.78 -15.15 -6.74
CA ILE A 102 5.04 -16.25 -6.09
C ILE A 102 4.44 -17.16 -7.16
N MET A 103 3.74 -16.60 -8.17
CA MET A 103 3.18 -17.38 -9.27
C MET A 103 4.25 -18.18 -10.02
N GLU A 104 5.43 -17.61 -10.21
CA GLU A 104 6.56 -18.28 -10.88
C GLU A 104 7.10 -19.46 -10.07
N ARG A 105 7.00 -19.46 -8.74
CA ARG A 105 7.64 -20.46 -7.88
C ARG A 105 6.71 -21.49 -7.28
N VAL A 106 5.44 -21.16 -7.11
CA VAL A 106 4.45 -22.09 -6.52
C VAL A 106 4.16 -23.27 -7.47
N ASP A 107 4.19 -24.48 -6.93
CA ASP A 107 3.83 -25.71 -7.60
C ASP A 107 2.44 -26.18 -7.16
N SER A 108 1.45 -26.06 -8.03
CA SER A 108 0.05 -26.43 -7.76
C SER A 108 -0.19 -27.96 -7.67
N SER A 109 0.82 -28.78 -7.99
CA SER A 109 0.76 -30.24 -7.81
C SER A 109 0.97 -30.68 -6.35
N LEU A 110 1.61 -29.83 -5.53
CA LEU A 110 1.85 -30.08 -4.11
C LEU A 110 0.61 -29.74 -3.28
N SER A 111 0.38 -30.50 -2.20
CA SER A 111 -0.76 -30.27 -1.31
C SER A 111 -0.33 -29.58 0.02
N VAL A 112 0.54 -28.59 -0.08
CA VAL A 112 1.09 -27.85 1.05
C VAL A 112 1.03 -26.34 0.84
N ILE A 113 1.06 -25.57 1.91
CA ILE A 113 1.18 -24.12 1.84
C ILE A 113 2.62 -23.78 1.44
N GLN A 114 2.78 -22.92 0.41
CA GLN A 114 4.07 -22.54 -0.15
C GLN A 114 4.35 -21.05 -0.01
N ALA A 115 3.29 -20.23 0.08
CA ALA A 115 3.43 -18.79 0.31
C ALA A 115 2.40 -18.28 1.33
N VAL A 116 2.84 -17.35 2.19
CA VAL A 116 2.02 -16.64 3.16
C VAL A 116 2.17 -15.14 2.92
N ILE A 117 1.07 -14.45 2.71
CA ILE A 117 1.02 -13.01 2.49
C ILE A 117 0.22 -12.39 3.63
N THR A 118 0.87 -11.52 4.41
CA THR A 118 0.23 -10.80 5.50
C THR A 118 -0.02 -9.35 5.12
N ALA A 119 -1.19 -8.85 5.50
CA ALA A 119 -1.55 -7.44 5.39
C ALA A 119 -2.17 -6.96 6.71
N PRO A 120 -1.96 -5.69 7.12
CA PRO A 120 -2.35 -5.21 8.45
C PRO A 120 -3.86 -5.12 8.65
N THR A 121 -4.64 -4.99 7.59
CA THR A 121 -6.09 -4.89 7.66
C THR A 121 -6.79 -5.95 6.81
N ARG A 122 -8.06 -6.25 7.16
CA ARG A 122 -8.90 -7.20 6.41
C ARG A 122 -9.13 -6.74 4.97
N GLU A 123 -9.27 -5.45 4.78
CA GLU A 123 -9.53 -4.81 3.49
C GLU A 123 -8.33 -4.97 2.56
N LEU A 124 -7.13 -4.71 3.07
CA LEU A 124 -5.89 -4.91 2.30
C LEU A 124 -5.68 -6.39 1.96
N ALA A 125 -5.90 -7.28 2.94
CA ALA A 125 -5.83 -8.71 2.68
C ALA A 125 -6.85 -9.14 1.60
N LEU A 126 -8.08 -8.59 1.63
CA LEU A 126 -9.10 -8.85 0.62
C LEU A 126 -8.70 -8.30 -0.75
N GLN A 127 -8.12 -7.10 -0.82
CA GLN A 127 -7.63 -6.53 -2.09
C GLN A 127 -6.53 -7.38 -2.72
N ILE A 128 -5.57 -7.86 -1.91
CA ILE A 128 -4.53 -8.78 -2.39
C ILE A 128 -5.16 -10.09 -2.85
N TYR A 129 -6.10 -10.64 -2.07
CA TYR A 129 -6.79 -11.88 -2.40
C TYR A 129 -7.55 -11.78 -3.72
N ASN A 130 -8.29 -10.70 -3.97
CA ASN A 130 -9.02 -10.48 -5.23
C ASN A 130 -8.06 -10.43 -6.44
N ARG A 131 -6.84 -9.89 -6.28
CA ARG A 131 -5.82 -9.95 -7.32
C ARG A 131 -5.29 -11.36 -7.53
N CYS A 132 -5.25 -12.18 -6.48
CA CYS A 132 -4.88 -13.59 -6.58
C CYS A 132 -5.92 -14.44 -7.32
N GLU A 133 -7.17 -14.00 -7.49
CA GLU A 133 -8.18 -14.73 -8.27
C GLU A 133 -7.71 -14.98 -9.70
N LYS A 134 -7.07 -14.01 -10.33
CA LYS A 134 -6.47 -14.16 -11.66
C LYS A 134 -5.31 -15.17 -11.71
N MET A 135 -4.61 -15.37 -10.60
CA MET A 135 -3.62 -16.45 -10.51
C MET A 135 -4.31 -17.82 -10.59
N SER A 136 -5.48 -17.97 -9.94
CA SER A 136 -6.27 -19.21 -10.02
C SER A 136 -6.94 -19.41 -11.40
N GLU A 137 -7.22 -18.33 -12.15
CA GLU A 137 -7.66 -18.41 -13.54
C GLU A 137 -6.52 -18.90 -14.46
N ALA A 138 -5.29 -18.42 -14.20
CA ALA A 138 -4.10 -18.83 -14.96
C ALA A 138 -3.65 -20.27 -14.65
N ASP A 139 -3.88 -20.74 -13.41
CA ASP A 139 -3.65 -22.12 -12.98
C ASP A 139 -4.84 -22.61 -12.14
N PRO A 140 -5.83 -23.32 -12.74
CA PRO A 140 -7.03 -23.79 -12.04
C PRO A 140 -6.78 -24.78 -10.88
N LYS A 141 -5.57 -25.36 -10.78
CA LYS A 141 -5.19 -26.21 -9.64
C LYS A 141 -4.69 -25.42 -8.44
N LEU A 142 -4.39 -24.13 -8.63
CA LEU A 142 -3.87 -23.28 -7.59
C LEU A 142 -4.98 -22.90 -6.58
N ARG A 143 -4.80 -23.31 -5.33
CA ARG A 143 -5.71 -23.01 -4.23
C ARG A 143 -5.20 -21.86 -3.40
N ILE A 144 -5.98 -20.80 -3.31
CA ILE A 144 -5.66 -19.60 -2.53
C ILE A 144 -6.76 -19.38 -1.50
N ARG A 145 -6.42 -18.97 -0.29
CA ARG A 145 -7.41 -18.72 0.79
C ARG A 145 -7.17 -17.39 1.48
N LEU A 146 -8.27 -16.68 1.69
CA LEU A 146 -8.30 -15.46 2.51
C LEU A 146 -8.54 -15.85 3.98
N ILE A 147 -7.62 -15.45 4.85
CA ILE A 147 -7.62 -15.74 6.29
C ILE A 147 -7.74 -14.43 7.07
N THR A 148 -8.96 -14.03 7.39
CA THR A 148 -9.24 -12.80 8.15
C THR A 148 -10.25 -13.08 9.26
N GLY A 149 -10.32 -12.20 10.26
CA GLY A 149 -11.35 -12.31 11.29
C GLY A 149 -12.76 -12.07 10.74
N GLY A 150 -13.77 -12.59 11.46
CA GLY A 150 -15.19 -12.39 11.12
C GLY A 150 -15.83 -13.53 10.31
N MET A 151 -15.07 -14.51 9.88
CA MET A 151 -15.62 -15.75 9.29
C MET A 151 -15.91 -16.76 10.40
N GLU A 152 -17.02 -17.49 10.28
CA GLU A 152 -17.40 -18.54 11.22
C GLU A 152 -16.32 -19.65 11.26
N LYS A 153 -15.96 -20.07 12.48
CA LYS A 153 -14.87 -21.06 12.69
C LYS A 153 -15.14 -22.39 12.00
N SER A 154 -16.36 -22.88 12.07
CA SER A 154 -16.77 -24.15 11.45
C SER A 154 -16.54 -24.13 9.94
N ARG A 155 -16.95 -23.07 9.28
CA ARG A 155 -16.78 -22.87 7.83
C ARG A 155 -15.31 -22.72 7.44
N MET A 156 -14.51 -22.03 8.27
CA MET A 156 -13.08 -21.88 8.02
C MET A 156 -12.39 -23.23 8.12
N ASN A 157 -12.65 -24.00 9.18
CA ASN A 157 -12.04 -25.32 9.40
C ASN A 157 -12.41 -26.31 8.28
N GLU A 158 -13.65 -26.26 7.78
CA GLU A 158 -14.04 -27.06 6.61
C GLU A 158 -13.24 -26.72 5.38
N GLN A 159 -13.03 -25.44 5.10
CA GLN A 159 -12.24 -24.97 3.96
C GLN A 159 -10.75 -25.29 4.07
N LEU A 160 -10.23 -25.51 5.27
CA LEU A 160 -8.82 -25.82 5.56
C LEU A 160 -8.53 -27.33 5.64
N LYS A 161 -9.53 -28.21 5.49
CA LYS A 161 -9.30 -29.68 5.38
C LYS A 161 -8.34 -30.00 4.26
N VAL A 162 -8.42 -29.25 3.16
CA VAL A 162 -7.42 -29.25 2.09
C VAL A 162 -6.63 -27.97 2.19
N GLN A 163 -5.34 -28.10 2.52
CA GLN A 163 -4.47 -26.93 2.68
C GLN A 163 -4.37 -26.14 1.35
N PRO A 164 -4.46 -24.81 1.39
CA PRO A 164 -4.20 -23.99 0.21
C PRO A 164 -2.71 -23.98 -0.15
N HIS A 165 -2.38 -23.54 -1.36
CA HIS A 165 -0.98 -23.30 -1.75
C HIS A 165 -0.51 -21.90 -1.30
N ILE A 166 -1.43 -20.94 -1.31
CA ILE A 166 -1.19 -19.55 -0.93
C ILE A 166 -2.22 -19.13 0.12
N VAL A 167 -1.73 -18.52 1.19
CA VAL A 167 -2.52 -17.89 2.24
C VAL A 167 -2.36 -16.38 2.15
N VAL A 168 -3.46 -15.66 2.11
CA VAL A 168 -3.51 -14.19 2.24
C VAL A 168 -4.32 -13.85 3.48
N GLY A 169 -3.81 -13.02 4.39
CA GLY A 169 -4.62 -12.71 5.56
C GLY A 169 -4.02 -11.68 6.52
N THR A 170 -4.73 -11.48 7.63
CA THR A 170 -4.25 -10.63 8.72
C THR A 170 -3.39 -11.43 9.70
N PRO A 171 -2.30 -10.84 10.23
CA PRO A 171 -1.35 -11.56 11.07
C PRO A 171 -2.01 -12.29 12.24
N GLY A 172 -2.84 -11.59 13.04
CA GLY A 172 -3.48 -12.19 14.22
C GLY A 172 -4.31 -13.43 13.86
N ARG A 173 -5.08 -13.41 12.77
CA ARG A 173 -5.92 -14.56 12.39
C ARG A 173 -5.10 -15.73 11.84
N ILE A 174 -4.04 -15.46 11.09
CA ILE A 174 -3.10 -16.50 10.64
C ILE A 174 -2.44 -17.15 11.85
N LYS A 175 -1.93 -16.34 12.82
CA LYS A 175 -1.34 -16.82 14.07
C LYS A 175 -2.29 -17.73 14.84
N ASP A 176 -3.55 -17.32 15.01
CA ASP A 176 -4.56 -18.12 15.75
C ASP A 176 -4.76 -19.49 15.11
N LEU A 177 -4.98 -19.55 13.79
CA LEU A 177 -5.17 -20.82 13.07
C LEU A 177 -3.91 -21.69 13.04
N PHE A 178 -2.73 -21.07 12.99
CA PHE A 178 -1.45 -21.79 12.93
C PHE A 178 -1.01 -22.29 14.29
N LEU A 179 -0.94 -21.39 15.31
CA LEU A 179 -0.32 -21.70 16.59
C LEU A 179 -1.31 -22.19 17.65
N GLN A 180 -2.55 -21.72 17.63
CA GLN A 180 -3.54 -22.07 18.64
C GLN A 180 -4.48 -23.19 18.15
N GLU A 181 -5.13 -23.01 16.99
CA GLU A 181 -6.07 -24.00 16.45
C GLU A 181 -5.38 -25.14 15.68
N GLN A 182 -4.13 -24.94 15.22
CA GLN A 182 -3.30 -25.90 14.47
C GLN A 182 -3.97 -26.46 13.20
N THR A 183 -4.89 -25.71 12.63
CA THR A 183 -5.62 -26.07 11.42
C THR A 183 -4.97 -25.56 10.14
N LEU A 184 -4.03 -24.63 10.27
CA LEU A 184 -3.29 -24.01 9.15
C LEU A 184 -1.79 -24.33 9.26
N ARG A 185 -1.20 -24.92 8.23
CA ARG A 185 0.18 -25.42 8.24
C ARG A 185 1.13 -24.48 7.49
N VAL A 186 1.24 -23.22 7.96
CA VAL A 186 2.15 -22.23 7.33
C VAL A 186 3.64 -22.54 7.54
N ASP A 187 3.97 -23.45 8.44
CA ASP A 187 5.33 -23.99 8.65
C ASP A 187 5.91 -24.70 7.41
N THR A 188 5.06 -25.11 6.47
CA THR A 188 5.49 -25.70 5.20
C THR A 188 5.89 -24.67 4.14
N ALA A 189 5.55 -23.39 4.33
CA ALA A 189 5.78 -22.35 3.33
C ALA A 189 7.26 -21.97 3.21
N ASP A 190 7.67 -21.66 1.98
CA ASP A 190 9.00 -21.20 1.62
C ASP A 190 9.07 -19.69 1.40
N ILE A 191 7.91 -19.04 1.27
CA ILE A 191 7.78 -17.61 0.99
C ILE A 191 6.87 -16.95 2.03
N MET A 192 7.33 -15.83 2.60
CA MET A 192 6.51 -14.94 3.43
C MET A 192 6.60 -13.51 2.92
N VAL A 193 5.44 -12.89 2.73
CA VAL A 193 5.32 -11.47 2.38
C VAL A 193 4.69 -10.72 3.53
N VAL A 194 5.30 -9.59 3.90
CA VAL A 194 4.74 -8.62 4.84
C VAL A 194 4.46 -7.34 4.05
N ASP A 195 3.22 -7.17 3.62
CA ASP A 195 2.79 -5.97 2.90
C ASP A 195 2.33 -4.89 3.88
N GLU A 196 2.60 -3.62 3.54
CA GLU A 196 2.41 -2.44 4.38
C GLU A 196 2.99 -2.68 5.80
N ALA A 197 4.29 -3.02 5.84
CA ALA A 197 4.96 -3.46 7.07
C ALA A 197 5.07 -2.37 8.14
N ASP A 198 5.17 -1.09 7.77
CA ASP A 198 5.09 0.06 8.70
C ASP A 198 3.72 0.14 9.38
N MET A 199 2.63 -0.06 8.64
CA MET A 199 1.30 -0.16 9.23
C MET A 199 1.14 -1.39 10.13
N THR A 200 1.75 -2.52 9.75
CA THR A 200 1.76 -3.74 10.58
C THR A 200 2.41 -3.47 11.93
N LEU A 201 3.52 -2.72 11.95
CA LEU A 201 4.17 -2.25 13.16
C LEU A 201 3.28 -1.28 13.96
N GLU A 202 2.73 -0.27 13.29
CA GLU A 202 1.91 0.78 13.91
C GLU A 202 0.66 0.23 14.60
N PHE A 203 0.04 -0.80 14.02
CA PHE A 203 -1.15 -1.45 14.59
C PHE A 203 -0.82 -2.51 15.65
N GLY A 204 0.46 -2.70 15.98
CA GLY A 204 0.90 -3.66 16.99
C GLY A 204 0.86 -5.12 16.52
N PHE A 205 0.75 -5.39 15.21
CA PHE A 205 0.69 -6.74 14.67
C PHE A 205 2.07 -7.33 14.33
N LEU A 206 3.16 -6.58 14.57
CA LEU A 206 4.50 -7.08 14.26
C LEU A 206 4.87 -8.29 15.12
N GLU A 207 4.39 -8.33 16.38
CA GLU A 207 4.57 -9.49 17.29
C GLU A 207 3.85 -10.75 16.76
N ASP A 208 2.69 -10.60 16.12
CA ASP A 208 1.98 -11.71 15.49
C ASP A 208 2.74 -12.24 14.27
N VAL A 209 3.31 -11.35 13.47
CA VAL A 209 4.17 -11.70 12.34
C VAL A 209 5.45 -12.40 12.83
N ASP A 210 6.04 -11.90 13.91
CA ASP A 210 7.23 -12.50 14.55
C ASP A 210 6.94 -13.92 15.06
N ALA A 211 5.80 -14.12 15.71
CA ALA A 211 5.37 -15.43 16.20
C ALA A 211 5.16 -16.44 15.05
N ILE A 212 4.61 -15.99 13.91
CA ILE A 212 4.44 -16.83 12.72
C ILE A 212 5.80 -17.16 12.10
N ALA A 213 6.59 -16.14 11.75
CA ALA A 213 7.87 -16.30 11.08
C ALA A 213 8.86 -17.14 11.87
N GLY A 214 8.87 -16.99 13.20
CA GLY A 214 9.72 -17.77 14.10
C GLY A 214 9.44 -19.28 14.13
N LYS A 215 8.32 -19.74 13.57
CA LYS A 215 7.95 -21.16 13.44
C LYS A 215 7.96 -21.66 11.99
N MET A 216 8.27 -20.81 11.04
CA MET A 216 8.44 -21.18 9.62
C MET A 216 9.84 -21.77 9.36
N LYS A 217 10.11 -22.15 8.13
CA LYS A 217 11.40 -22.76 7.72
C LYS A 217 12.56 -21.78 7.91
N LYS A 218 13.74 -22.28 8.25
CA LYS A 218 14.95 -21.46 8.44
C LYS A 218 15.43 -20.78 7.16
N ASN A 219 15.19 -21.38 6.00
CA ASN A 219 15.54 -20.85 4.67
C ASN A 219 14.37 -20.13 4.01
N LEU A 220 13.47 -19.58 4.81
CA LEU A 220 12.32 -18.79 4.36
C LEU A 220 12.79 -17.58 3.54
N GLN A 221 12.25 -17.42 2.33
CA GLN A 221 12.35 -16.15 1.62
C GLN A 221 11.35 -15.17 2.23
N MET A 222 11.82 -14.07 2.78
CA MET A 222 10.97 -13.00 3.29
C MET A 222 11.03 -11.79 2.36
N MET A 223 9.86 -11.26 2.01
CA MET A 223 9.71 -10.02 1.25
C MET A 223 8.88 -9.03 2.07
N SER A 224 9.42 -7.87 2.37
CA SER A 224 8.74 -6.81 3.11
C SER A 224 8.53 -5.61 2.21
N PHE A 225 7.30 -5.12 2.13
CA PHE A 225 6.94 -3.92 1.37
C PHE A 225 6.36 -2.87 2.31
N SER A 226 6.83 -1.64 2.17
CA SER A 226 6.47 -0.54 3.06
C SER A 226 6.69 0.80 2.38
N ALA A 227 6.01 1.85 2.84
CA ALA A 227 6.35 3.22 2.47
C ALA A 227 7.55 3.73 3.28
N THR A 228 7.67 3.30 4.55
CA THR A 228 8.75 3.70 5.46
C THR A 228 9.35 2.49 6.19
N ILE A 229 10.58 2.63 6.70
CA ILE A 229 11.26 1.59 7.50
C ILE A 229 11.66 2.18 8.87
N PRO A 230 10.74 2.24 9.84
CA PRO A 230 11.05 2.63 11.21
C PRO A 230 12.08 1.69 11.87
N VAL A 231 12.80 2.18 12.88
CA VAL A 231 13.88 1.43 13.56
C VAL A 231 13.41 0.06 14.08
N ALA A 232 12.21 -0.01 14.67
CA ALA A 232 11.66 -1.26 15.18
C ALA A 232 11.39 -2.28 14.06
N LEU A 233 10.86 -1.83 12.91
CA LEU A 233 10.69 -2.67 11.72
C LEU A 233 12.04 -3.13 11.17
N GLN A 234 13.05 -2.26 11.15
CA GLN A 234 14.39 -2.61 10.70
C GLN A 234 15.01 -3.72 11.57
N GLN A 235 14.82 -3.63 12.91
CA GLN A 235 15.29 -4.66 13.83
C GLN A 235 14.59 -6.02 13.59
N PHE A 236 13.29 -6.01 13.36
CA PHE A 236 12.52 -7.20 13.01
C PHE A 236 13.03 -7.82 11.70
N LEU A 237 13.20 -7.03 10.64
CA LEU A 237 13.66 -7.53 9.35
C LEU A 237 15.05 -8.16 9.44
N LYS A 238 15.98 -7.57 10.20
CA LYS A 238 17.32 -8.13 10.44
C LYS A 238 17.30 -9.50 11.11
N LYS A 239 16.27 -9.84 11.86
CA LYS A 239 16.13 -11.15 12.53
C LYS A 239 15.86 -12.28 11.51
N TYR A 240 15.18 -11.98 10.41
CA TYR A 240 14.68 -12.99 9.45
C TYR A 240 15.33 -12.90 8.06
N MET A 241 15.98 -11.81 7.75
CA MET A 241 16.55 -11.57 6.44
C MET A 241 18.07 -11.49 6.52
N ASP A 242 18.74 -12.53 6.03
CA ASP A 242 20.17 -12.49 5.76
C ASP A 242 20.41 -11.75 4.44
N ASN A 243 21.23 -10.67 4.48
CA ASN A 243 21.65 -9.90 3.32
C ASN A 243 20.52 -9.57 2.31
N PRO A 244 19.45 -8.86 2.78
CA PRO A 244 18.31 -8.56 1.91
C PRO A 244 18.69 -7.58 0.80
N SER A 245 18.07 -7.74 -0.37
CA SER A 245 18.13 -6.74 -1.42
C SER A 245 17.15 -5.62 -1.11
N THR A 246 17.67 -4.44 -0.78
CA THR A 246 16.85 -3.25 -0.53
C THR A 246 16.62 -2.50 -1.84
N VAL A 247 15.36 -2.36 -2.22
CA VAL A 247 14.91 -1.61 -3.40
C VAL A 247 14.13 -0.40 -2.91
N HIS A 248 14.66 0.79 -3.16
CA HIS A 248 14.02 2.04 -2.81
C HIS A 248 13.67 2.80 -4.09
N ILE A 249 12.37 2.90 -4.39
CA ILE A 249 11.87 3.71 -5.49
C ILE A 249 11.37 5.02 -4.89
N GLN A 250 12.18 6.07 -5.01
CA GLN A 250 11.74 7.43 -4.73
C GLN A 250 11.16 8.02 -6.01
N GLU A 251 9.92 8.45 -5.99
CA GLU A 251 9.48 9.49 -6.91
C GLU A 251 10.23 10.78 -6.54
N GLN A 252 10.70 11.54 -7.53
CA GLN A 252 11.65 12.68 -7.38
C GLN A 252 11.22 13.82 -6.44
N SER A 253 10.05 13.72 -5.83
CA SER A 253 9.61 14.60 -4.74
C SER A 253 8.66 13.83 -3.84
N ASP A 254 8.76 14.02 -2.53
CA ASP A 254 7.77 13.57 -1.53
C ASP A 254 6.37 14.15 -1.83
N PHE A 255 6.28 15.04 -2.81
CA PHE A 255 5.07 15.71 -3.27
C PHE A 255 4.84 15.41 -4.75
N HIS A 256 3.70 14.85 -5.07
CA HIS A 256 3.26 14.70 -6.45
C HIS A 256 3.14 16.10 -7.09
N PRO A 257 3.91 16.42 -8.15
CA PRO A 257 3.90 17.76 -8.75
C PRO A 257 2.54 18.16 -9.33
N LYS A 258 1.59 17.23 -9.37
CA LYS A 258 0.23 17.40 -9.86
C LYS A 258 -0.81 17.59 -8.75
N ILE A 259 -0.41 17.68 -7.49
CA ILE A 259 -1.33 17.94 -6.38
C ILE A 259 -1.24 19.42 -6.01
N GLU A 260 -2.37 20.11 -6.14
CA GLU A 260 -2.54 21.46 -5.61
C GLU A 260 -2.91 21.40 -4.13
N HIS A 261 -2.07 21.93 -3.25
CA HIS A 261 -2.34 22.01 -1.81
C HIS A 261 -2.95 23.36 -1.45
N VAL A 262 -4.16 23.33 -0.89
CA VAL A 262 -4.93 24.55 -0.58
C VAL A 262 -5.28 24.62 0.90
N LEU A 263 -4.81 25.64 1.59
CA LEU A 263 -5.13 25.94 2.99
C LEU A 263 -6.42 26.76 3.09
N ILE A 264 -7.34 26.32 3.94
CA ILE A 264 -8.60 27.00 4.22
C ILE A 264 -8.71 27.24 5.72
N PRO A 265 -8.63 28.50 6.19
CA PRO A 265 -8.75 28.79 7.60
C PRO A 265 -10.18 28.60 8.10
N CYS A 266 -10.33 27.88 9.22
CA CYS A 266 -11.64 27.68 9.86
C CYS A 266 -12.07 28.90 10.67
N GLN A 267 -11.13 29.73 11.14
CA GLN A 267 -11.37 30.85 12.07
C GLN A 267 -12.13 30.34 13.31
N GLU A 268 -13.27 30.98 13.66
CA GLU A 268 -14.10 30.61 14.81
C GLU A 268 -15.02 29.38 14.53
N LYS A 269 -15.09 28.89 13.30
CA LYS A 269 -15.96 27.77 12.91
C LYS A 269 -15.35 26.42 13.26
N SER A 270 -16.20 25.41 13.43
CA SER A 270 -15.78 24.03 13.49
C SER A 270 -15.22 23.55 12.12
N TYR A 271 -14.48 22.44 12.11
CA TYR A 271 -14.04 21.83 10.85
C TYR A 271 -15.25 21.36 10.01
N GLU A 272 -16.28 20.88 10.68
CA GLU A 272 -17.52 20.36 10.11
C GLU A 272 -18.28 21.47 9.38
N GLU A 273 -18.50 22.60 10.04
CA GLU A 273 -19.17 23.77 9.43
C GLU A 273 -18.38 24.28 8.22
N LYS A 274 -17.05 24.35 8.36
CA LYS A 274 -16.18 24.82 7.28
C LYS A 274 -16.15 23.85 6.11
N LEU A 275 -16.22 22.54 6.38
CA LEU A 275 -16.36 21.52 5.36
C LEU A 275 -17.64 21.75 4.54
N MET A 276 -18.78 21.95 5.18
CA MET A 276 -20.05 22.14 4.50
C MET A 276 -20.03 23.38 3.58
N GLU A 277 -19.39 24.47 4.05
CA GLU A 277 -19.15 25.66 3.19
C GLU A 277 -18.28 25.33 1.97
N LEU A 278 -17.22 24.54 2.17
CA LEU A 278 -16.34 24.15 1.09
C LEU A 278 -17.05 23.27 0.06
N LEU A 279 -17.79 22.25 0.52
CA LEU A 279 -18.50 21.32 -0.36
C LEU A 279 -19.56 22.02 -1.23
N ALA A 280 -20.14 23.13 -0.79
CA ALA A 280 -21.05 23.94 -1.58
C ALA A 280 -20.37 24.69 -2.75
N THR A 281 -19.02 24.71 -2.82
CA THR A 281 -18.28 25.45 -3.85
C THR A 281 -17.88 24.64 -5.07
N PHE A 282 -17.95 23.30 -5.02
CA PHE A 282 -17.54 22.42 -6.13
C PHE A 282 -18.25 21.07 -6.07
N THR A 283 -18.23 20.35 -7.19
CA THR A 283 -18.73 18.97 -7.29
C THR A 283 -17.57 18.07 -7.69
N PRO A 284 -17.07 17.18 -6.81
CA PRO A 284 -15.96 16.29 -7.13
C PRO A 284 -16.41 15.09 -7.96
N TYR A 285 -15.48 14.47 -8.69
CA TYR A 285 -15.69 13.13 -9.22
C TYR A 285 -15.70 12.12 -8.06
N VAL A 286 -14.61 12.03 -7.28
CA VAL A 286 -14.56 11.36 -5.97
C VAL A 286 -13.79 12.26 -5.01
N CYS A 287 -14.34 12.47 -3.82
CA CYS A 287 -13.72 13.25 -2.74
C CYS A 287 -13.49 12.37 -1.52
N LEU A 288 -12.23 12.27 -1.09
CA LEU A 288 -11.86 11.58 0.15
C LEU A 288 -11.66 12.60 1.27
N ILE A 289 -12.46 12.51 2.31
CA ILE A 289 -12.48 13.41 3.46
C ILE A 289 -11.85 12.69 4.66
N PHE A 290 -10.71 13.16 5.13
CA PHE A 290 -10.01 12.63 6.28
C PHE A 290 -10.42 13.30 7.58
N ALA A 291 -10.90 12.50 8.53
CA ALA A 291 -11.15 12.90 9.91
C ALA A 291 -10.04 12.34 10.82
N ASN A 292 -9.63 13.14 11.82
CA ASN A 292 -8.56 12.76 12.75
C ASN A 292 -9.01 11.73 13.80
N THR A 293 -10.32 11.60 14.04
CA THR A 293 -10.89 10.65 15.01
C THR A 293 -12.11 9.93 14.43
N ARG A 294 -12.42 8.76 14.99
CA ARG A 294 -13.61 8.00 14.62
C ARG A 294 -14.91 8.78 14.91
N THR A 295 -14.96 9.44 16.04
CA THR A 295 -16.08 10.30 16.42
C THR A 295 -16.28 11.45 15.43
N GLN A 296 -15.21 12.11 15.00
CA GLN A 296 -15.28 13.16 13.99
C GLN A 296 -15.76 12.59 12.64
N ALA A 297 -15.26 11.42 12.23
CA ALA A 297 -15.71 10.76 10.99
C ALA A 297 -17.22 10.48 11.01
N ALA A 298 -17.73 9.91 12.11
CA ALA A 298 -19.15 9.63 12.27
C ALA A 298 -20.02 10.89 12.29
N SER A 299 -19.57 11.95 13.00
CA SER A 299 -20.25 13.24 13.05
C SER A 299 -20.38 13.88 11.67
N VAL A 300 -19.26 13.98 10.95
CA VAL A 300 -19.20 14.52 9.57
C VAL A 300 -20.10 13.71 8.63
N ALA A 301 -20.03 12.38 8.72
CA ALA A 301 -20.85 11.52 7.90
C ALA A 301 -22.34 11.71 8.17
N GLY A 302 -22.74 11.91 9.43
CA GLY A 302 -24.10 12.24 9.81
C GLY A 302 -24.58 13.55 9.18
N MET A 303 -23.81 14.64 9.41
CA MET A 303 -24.13 15.97 8.86
C MET A 303 -24.24 15.97 7.34
N MET A 304 -23.36 15.28 6.65
CA MET A 304 -23.38 15.17 5.18
C MET A 304 -24.61 14.40 4.68
N ARG A 305 -25.01 13.31 5.38
CA ARG A 305 -26.24 12.58 5.05
C ARG A 305 -27.48 13.44 5.23
N ASP A 306 -27.56 14.17 6.35
CA ASP A 306 -28.70 15.06 6.65
C ASP A 306 -28.80 16.19 5.61
N ALA A 307 -27.67 16.62 5.06
CA ALA A 307 -27.62 17.57 3.94
C ALA A 307 -27.83 16.94 2.55
N GLY A 308 -28.15 15.65 2.47
CA GLY A 308 -28.48 14.95 1.22
C GLY A 308 -27.29 14.45 0.40
N TYR A 309 -26.05 14.50 0.92
CA TYR A 309 -24.90 13.96 0.22
C TYR A 309 -24.89 12.43 0.24
N GLY A 310 -24.60 11.83 -0.92
CA GLY A 310 -24.32 10.39 -1.03
C GLY A 310 -22.90 10.09 -0.53
N ILE A 311 -22.77 9.46 0.64
CA ILE A 311 -21.47 9.21 1.27
C ILE A 311 -21.21 7.74 1.51
N ILE A 312 -19.92 7.38 1.50
CA ILE A 312 -19.37 6.14 2.04
C ILE A 312 -18.59 6.50 3.30
N GLU A 313 -18.77 5.73 4.36
CA GLU A 313 -18.14 5.95 5.65
C GLU A 313 -17.17 4.81 5.96
N LEU A 314 -15.92 5.16 6.39
CA LEU A 314 -14.87 4.21 6.70
C LEU A 314 -14.13 4.60 7.98
N HIS A 315 -14.47 3.92 9.09
CA HIS A 315 -13.76 4.05 10.36
C HIS A 315 -13.91 2.79 11.23
N GLY A 316 -13.17 2.75 12.35
CA GLY A 316 -13.06 1.55 13.18
C GLY A 316 -14.34 1.09 13.89
N ASP A 317 -15.35 1.96 14.00
CA ASP A 317 -16.60 1.65 14.72
C ASP A 317 -17.67 1.01 13.82
N LEU A 318 -17.41 0.89 12.51
CA LEU A 318 -18.31 0.19 11.60
C LEU A 318 -18.40 -1.30 11.93
N THR A 319 -19.62 -1.82 11.93
CA THR A 319 -19.84 -3.26 12.01
C THR A 319 -19.25 -3.98 10.78
N PRO A 320 -18.92 -5.28 10.87
CA PRO A 320 -18.42 -6.04 9.72
C PRO A 320 -19.32 -5.99 8.49
N ARG A 321 -20.66 -5.92 8.68
CA ARG A 321 -21.62 -5.80 7.57
C ARG A 321 -21.57 -4.44 6.89
N GLU A 322 -21.56 -3.36 7.68
CA GLU A 322 -21.45 -1.98 7.18
C GLU A 322 -20.14 -1.78 6.44
N ARG A 323 -19.04 -2.29 6.98
CA ARG A 323 -17.72 -2.22 6.38
C ARG A 323 -17.66 -2.98 5.04
N THR A 324 -18.23 -4.19 4.97
CA THR A 324 -18.33 -4.94 3.71
C THR A 324 -19.15 -4.20 2.67
N LYS A 325 -20.26 -3.55 3.09
CA LYS A 325 -21.08 -2.72 2.20
C LYS A 325 -20.30 -1.52 1.71
N ALA A 326 -19.63 -0.77 2.60
CA ALA A 326 -18.80 0.37 2.26
C ALA A 326 -17.72 0.02 1.22
N MET A 327 -17.05 -1.13 1.39
CA MET A 327 -16.03 -1.61 0.44
C MET A 327 -16.63 -1.95 -0.94
N LYS A 328 -17.82 -2.55 -0.99
CA LYS A 328 -18.53 -2.79 -2.27
C LYS A 328 -18.94 -1.49 -2.95
N ASP A 329 -19.46 -0.54 -2.18
CA ASP A 329 -19.87 0.77 -2.69
C ASP A 329 -18.67 1.54 -3.23
N LEU A 330 -17.46 1.40 -2.62
CA LEU A 330 -16.21 1.99 -3.10
C LEU A 330 -15.78 1.42 -4.45
N VAL A 331 -15.81 0.11 -4.62
CA VAL A 331 -15.42 -0.55 -5.88
C VAL A 331 -16.33 -0.11 -7.03
N ASN A 332 -17.63 0.08 -6.74
CA ASN A 332 -18.61 0.45 -7.74
C ASN A 332 -18.74 1.97 -7.96
N ILE A 333 -17.97 2.80 -7.24
CA ILE A 333 -17.97 4.28 -7.30
C ILE A 333 -19.43 4.84 -7.34
N GLN A 334 -20.29 4.30 -6.48
CA GLN A 334 -21.71 4.70 -6.45
C GLN A 334 -21.95 6.06 -5.79
N LYS A 335 -20.92 6.62 -5.12
CA LYS A 335 -21.04 7.84 -4.33
C LYS A 335 -19.77 8.67 -4.46
N SER A 336 -19.94 9.98 -4.57
CA SER A 336 -18.82 10.91 -4.81
C SER A 336 -18.03 11.27 -3.56
N TYR A 337 -18.49 10.93 -2.35
CA TYR A 337 -17.85 11.31 -1.10
C TYR A 337 -17.54 10.11 -0.22
N VAL A 338 -16.32 10.07 0.29
CA VAL A 338 -15.83 9.06 1.23
C VAL A 338 -15.34 9.79 2.48
N VAL A 339 -15.92 9.51 3.64
CA VAL A 339 -15.46 10.03 4.94
C VAL A 339 -14.71 8.93 5.65
N ALA A 340 -13.44 9.18 6.00
CA ALA A 340 -12.60 8.13 6.55
C ALA A 340 -11.63 8.66 7.63
N THR A 341 -11.22 7.76 8.52
CA THR A 341 -10.00 7.98 9.33
C THR A 341 -8.77 7.49 8.58
N ASP A 342 -7.57 7.99 8.94
CA ASP A 342 -6.30 7.56 8.33
C ASP A 342 -6.15 6.03 8.33
N ILE A 343 -6.38 5.42 9.50
CA ILE A 343 -6.27 3.97 9.69
C ILE A 343 -7.19 3.20 8.73
N ALA A 344 -8.41 3.68 8.54
CA ALA A 344 -9.40 2.99 7.71
C ALA A 344 -9.20 3.22 6.20
N ALA A 345 -8.61 4.34 5.81
CA ALA A 345 -8.38 4.70 4.40
C ALA A 345 -6.99 4.28 3.88
N ARG A 346 -6.04 3.98 4.79
CA ARG A 346 -4.69 3.56 4.38
C ARG A 346 -4.73 2.24 3.63
N GLY A 347 -3.89 2.17 2.59
CA GLY A 347 -3.75 0.99 1.76
C GLY A 347 -4.96 0.65 0.89
N ILE A 348 -6.14 1.26 1.12
CA ILE A 348 -7.29 1.08 0.24
C ILE A 348 -7.04 1.82 -1.07
N ASP A 349 -7.08 1.06 -2.17
CA ASP A 349 -6.97 1.62 -3.51
C ASP A 349 -8.35 2.10 -3.96
N ILE A 350 -8.54 3.43 -3.94
CA ILE A 350 -9.76 4.07 -4.42
C ILE A 350 -9.41 4.78 -5.72
N GLU A 351 -9.98 4.29 -6.81
CA GLU A 351 -9.75 4.90 -8.12
C GLU A 351 -10.48 6.24 -8.27
N GLY A 352 -9.89 7.15 -9.04
CA GLY A 352 -10.55 8.38 -9.47
C GLY A 352 -10.71 9.45 -8.39
N ILE A 353 -9.97 9.40 -7.28
CA ILE A 353 -9.98 10.49 -6.29
C ILE A 353 -9.47 11.77 -6.94
N SER A 354 -10.37 12.72 -7.14
CA SER A 354 -10.06 14.06 -7.67
C SER A 354 -9.71 15.05 -6.57
N HIS A 355 -10.32 14.88 -5.38
CA HIS A 355 -10.16 15.77 -4.25
C HIS A 355 -9.88 15.01 -2.95
N VAL A 356 -8.96 15.54 -2.18
CA VAL A 356 -8.72 15.13 -0.78
C VAL A 356 -9.05 16.32 0.12
N ILE A 357 -9.75 16.09 1.22
CA ILE A 357 -10.00 17.11 2.25
C ILE A 357 -9.49 16.59 3.59
N SER A 358 -8.66 17.36 4.27
CA SER A 358 -8.17 17.06 5.60
C SER A 358 -8.87 17.94 6.63
N LEU A 359 -9.60 17.36 7.58
CA LEU A 359 -10.27 18.07 8.67
C LEU A 359 -9.29 18.30 9.84
N GLY A 360 -8.48 19.32 9.72
CA GLY A 360 -7.30 19.54 10.53
C GLY A 360 -6.10 18.71 10.04
N PHE A 361 -4.92 19.03 10.55
CA PHE A 361 -3.71 18.27 10.26
C PHE A 361 -3.60 17.02 11.13
N PRO A 362 -3.01 15.94 10.62
CA PRO A 362 -2.67 14.76 11.42
C PRO A 362 -1.53 15.09 12.39
N LYS A 363 -1.27 14.19 13.34
CA LYS A 363 -0.19 14.39 14.33
C LYS A 363 1.21 14.35 13.72
N GLU A 364 1.40 13.58 12.65
CA GLU A 364 2.69 13.37 12.01
C GLU A 364 2.67 13.86 10.55
N LEU A 365 3.80 14.42 10.10
CA LEU A 365 3.96 14.99 8.75
C LEU A 365 3.68 13.97 7.65
N ASP A 366 4.17 12.75 7.81
CA ASP A 366 4.08 11.71 6.80
C ASP A 366 2.62 11.29 6.55
N TYR A 367 1.75 11.39 7.57
CA TYR A 367 0.31 11.16 7.37
C TYR A 367 -0.33 12.19 6.44
N TYR A 368 0.08 13.45 6.51
CA TYR A 368 -0.42 14.46 5.57
C TYR A 368 -0.01 14.15 4.13
N ILE A 369 1.23 13.73 3.93
CA ILE A 369 1.75 13.33 2.62
C ILE A 369 0.96 12.11 2.10
N HIS A 370 0.74 11.11 2.94
CA HIS A 370 -0.05 9.93 2.60
C HIS A 370 -1.52 10.26 2.30
N ARG A 371 -2.14 11.22 3.01
CA ARG A 371 -3.49 11.70 2.68
C ARG A 371 -3.53 12.38 1.32
N SER A 372 -2.66 13.36 1.10
CA SER A 372 -2.61 14.10 -0.17
C SER A 372 -2.29 13.20 -1.34
N GLY A 373 -1.39 12.25 -1.19
CA GLY A 373 -1.04 11.26 -2.21
C GLY A 373 -2.15 10.26 -2.57
N ARG A 374 -3.36 10.37 -1.99
CA ARG A 374 -4.53 9.64 -2.46
C ARG A 374 -5.11 10.22 -3.75
N THR A 375 -4.87 11.48 -4.06
CA THR A 375 -5.19 12.10 -5.35
C THR A 375 -3.94 12.29 -6.21
N GLY A 376 -4.06 12.80 -7.40
CA GLY A 376 -2.94 13.05 -8.32
C GLY A 376 -2.30 11.80 -8.92
N ARG A 377 -2.94 10.62 -8.84
CA ARG A 377 -2.42 9.33 -9.31
C ARG A 377 -2.58 9.13 -10.81
N ALA A 378 -1.74 8.24 -11.38
CA ALA A 378 -1.78 7.86 -12.80
C ALA A 378 -1.70 9.06 -13.75
N GLY A 379 -0.95 10.09 -13.38
CA GLY A 379 -0.73 11.26 -14.23
C GLY A 379 -1.88 12.27 -14.25
N ARG A 380 -2.91 12.10 -13.41
CA ARG A 380 -4.03 13.05 -13.28
C ARG A 380 -3.70 14.15 -12.29
N ASP A 381 -4.33 15.32 -12.44
CA ASP A 381 -4.24 16.42 -11.49
C ASP A 381 -5.13 16.13 -10.28
N GLY A 382 -4.71 16.59 -9.09
CA GLY A 382 -5.44 16.42 -7.85
C GLY A 382 -5.44 17.69 -6.99
N ILE A 383 -6.46 17.85 -6.17
CA ILE A 383 -6.54 18.96 -5.21
C ILE A 383 -6.63 18.42 -3.80
N CYS A 384 -5.77 18.92 -2.91
CA CYS A 384 -5.79 18.62 -1.49
C CYS A 384 -6.14 19.87 -0.69
N TYR A 385 -7.35 19.92 -0.13
CA TYR A 385 -7.77 20.96 0.80
C TYR A 385 -7.40 20.57 2.22
N ALA A 386 -6.73 21.47 2.96
CA ALA A 386 -6.49 21.33 4.39
C ALA A 386 -7.25 22.41 5.13
N LEU A 387 -8.27 22.03 5.87
CA LEU A 387 -8.98 22.90 6.80
C LEU A 387 -8.12 23.04 8.05
N TYR A 388 -7.78 24.25 8.47
CA TYR A 388 -6.83 24.44 9.55
C TYR A 388 -7.27 25.47 10.57
N LYS A 389 -6.73 25.36 11.78
CA LYS A 389 -6.82 26.33 12.88
C LYS A 389 -5.43 26.76 13.31
N LYS A 390 -5.32 27.79 14.15
CA LYS A 390 -4.05 28.32 14.65
C LYS A 390 -3.13 27.26 15.28
N GLN A 391 -3.71 26.22 15.88
CA GLN A 391 -2.95 25.10 16.46
C GLN A 391 -2.17 24.29 15.40
N ASP A 392 -2.55 24.36 14.13
CA ASP A 392 -1.95 23.62 13.03
C ASP A 392 -0.76 24.36 12.38
N ASP A 393 -0.47 25.62 12.77
CA ASP A 393 0.56 26.46 12.16
C ASP A 393 1.97 25.83 12.21
N ALA A 394 2.30 25.10 13.26
CA ALA A 394 3.60 24.45 13.40
C ALA A 394 3.75 23.32 12.35
N MET A 395 2.68 22.55 12.12
CA MET A 395 2.64 21.49 11.13
C MET A 395 2.75 22.05 9.71
N ILE A 396 2.02 23.14 9.43
CA ILE A 396 2.05 23.82 8.13
C ILE A 396 3.48 24.26 7.81
N ARG A 397 4.15 24.98 8.73
CA ARG A 397 5.55 25.39 8.54
C ARG A 397 6.50 24.23 8.30
N SER A 398 6.31 23.13 9.01
CA SER A 398 7.14 21.95 8.84
C SER A 398 6.96 21.29 7.48
N LEU A 399 5.73 21.30 6.93
CA LEU A 399 5.43 20.81 5.59
C LEU A 399 6.01 21.75 4.50
N GLU A 400 5.95 23.07 4.71
CA GLU A 400 6.57 24.06 3.80
C GLU A 400 8.10 23.87 3.73
N VAL A 401 8.76 23.60 4.87
CA VAL A 401 10.20 23.28 4.91
C VAL A 401 10.50 22.00 4.13
N LYS A 402 9.59 21.01 4.14
CA LYS A 402 9.71 19.79 3.31
C LYS A 402 9.37 20.03 1.83
N GLY A 403 8.96 21.24 1.43
CA GLY A 403 8.73 21.59 0.03
C GLY A 403 7.27 21.62 -0.41
N VAL A 404 6.29 21.47 0.50
CA VAL A 404 4.87 21.64 0.16
C VAL A 404 4.55 23.10 -0.14
N GLY A 405 4.18 23.39 -1.38
CA GLY A 405 3.71 24.73 -1.76
C GLY A 405 2.21 24.90 -1.47
N PHE A 406 1.87 25.63 -0.41
CA PHE A 406 0.47 25.89 -0.10
C PHE A 406 -0.07 27.15 -0.77
N LYS A 407 -1.29 27.04 -1.35
CA LYS A 407 -2.12 28.18 -1.73
C LYS A 407 -3.12 28.47 -0.60
N HIS A 408 -3.31 29.74 -0.28
CA HIS A 408 -4.32 30.15 0.70
C HIS A 408 -5.63 30.54 0.00
N ARG A 409 -6.75 30.01 0.51
CA ARG A 409 -8.08 30.34 -0.03
C ARG A 409 -9.04 30.67 1.12
N ASN A 410 -9.64 31.85 1.07
CA ASN A 410 -10.76 32.21 1.93
C ASN A 410 -12.08 31.90 1.20
N LEU A 411 -12.98 31.15 1.83
CA LEU A 411 -14.32 30.93 1.31
C LEU A 411 -15.12 32.23 1.57
N GLN A 412 -15.42 32.98 0.52
CA GLN A 412 -16.33 34.11 0.62
C GLN A 412 -17.76 33.57 0.75
N LYS A 413 -18.58 34.17 1.65
CA LYS A 413 -20.01 33.91 1.67
C LYS A 413 -20.56 34.31 0.31
N ARG A 414 -21.08 33.35 -0.48
CA ARG A 414 -22.02 33.73 -1.53
C ARG A 414 -23.25 34.29 -0.81
N HIS A 415 -23.50 35.58 -0.95
CA HIS A 415 -24.80 36.13 -0.72
C HIS A 415 -25.73 35.38 -1.70
N LEU A 416 -26.58 34.52 -1.19
CA LEU A 416 -27.76 34.06 -1.91
C LEU A 416 -28.66 35.27 -1.99
N GLU A 417 -28.65 35.98 -3.14
CA GLU A 417 -29.77 36.84 -3.55
C GLU A 417 -30.90 36.01 -4.10
#